data_89564aba28d85d26afe6cbbdfca74520
#
_entry.id   89564aba28d85d26afe6cbbdfca74520
#
_cell.length_a   1.000
_cell.length_b   1.000
_cell.length_c   1.000
_cell.angle_alpha   90.00
_cell.angle_beta   90.00
_cell.angle_gamma   90.00
#
_symmetry.space_group_name_H-M   'P 1'
#
loop_
_entity.id
_entity.type
_entity.pdbx_description
1 polymer ?
#
loop_
_entity_poly.entity_id
_entity_poly.type
_entity_poly.pdbx_seq_one_letter_code
_entity_poly.pdbx_strand_id
1 'polypeptide(L)' 'MIARHWAGRIKPEEAENYVQYLQEEILPHLSEIEGFRGASIRKRKLQDSIEFLFISEWASEEAIKQFAGEDISTA' A
#
# COMPACT_ATOMS: atom_id res chain seq x y z
N MET A 1 -13.44 0.42 -11.43
CA MET A 1 -12.10 0.45 -10.83
C MET A 1 -12.22 0.77 -9.36
N ILE A 2 -11.48 0.07 -8.53
CA ILE A 2 -11.56 0.20 -7.08
C ILE A 2 -10.22 0.68 -6.55
N ALA A 3 -10.23 1.67 -5.69
CA ALA A 3 -9.03 2.14 -5.02
C ALA A 3 -9.07 1.73 -3.56
N ARG A 4 -7.98 1.15 -3.08
CA ARG A 4 -7.85 0.75 -1.70
C ARG A 4 -6.82 1.65 -1.04
N HIS A 5 -7.21 2.27 0.06
CA HIS A 5 -6.37 3.22 0.78
C HIS A 5 -5.94 2.63 2.11
N TRP A 6 -4.68 2.76 2.42
CA TRP A 6 -4.15 2.36 3.72
C TRP A 6 -3.27 3.48 4.24
N ALA A 7 -3.43 3.83 5.50
CA ALA A 7 -2.65 4.88 6.12
C ALA A 7 -1.98 4.36 7.38
N GLY A 8 -0.74 4.77 7.59
CA GLY A 8 0.01 4.37 8.78
C GLY A 8 1.04 5.42 9.13
N ARG A 9 1.50 5.40 10.38
CA ARG A 9 2.53 6.30 10.87
C ARG A 9 3.78 5.53 11.22
N ILE A 10 4.92 6.08 10.87
CA ILE A 10 6.21 5.45 11.06
C ILE A 10 7.19 6.49 11.61
N LYS A 11 8.12 6.04 12.44
CA LYS A 11 9.15 6.91 12.96
C LYS A 11 10.01 7.43 11.80
N PRO A 12 10.45 8.69 11.85
CA PRO A 12 11.24 9.26 10.76
C PRO A 12 12.47 8.46 10.38
N GLU A 13 13.15 7.88 11.37
CA GLU A 13 14.37 7.12 11.12
C GLU A 13 14.10 5.80 10.39
N GLU A 14 12.87 5.33 10.37
CA GLU A 14 12.51 4.09 9.68
C GLU A 14 11.78 4.32 8.38
N ALA A 15 11.47 5.56 8.06
CA ALA A 15 10.64 5.89 6.91
C ALA A 15 11.26 5.42 5.59
N GLU A 16 12.56 5.64 5.40
CA GLU A 16 13.23 5.22 4.18
C GLU A 16 13.23 3.71 4.02
N ASN A 17 13.48 2.99 5.10
CA ASN A 17 13.46 1.53 5.07
C ASN A 17 12.08 1.01 4.71
N TYR A 18 11.04 1.65 5.23
CA TYR A 18 9.69 1.25 4.93
C TYR A 18 9.32 1.48 3.48
N VAL A 19 9.68 2.64 2.93
CA VAL A 19 9.43 2.93 1.52
C VAL A 19 10.18 1.95 0.64
N GLN A 20 11.43 1.68 0.97
CA GLN A 20 12.23 0.72 0.22
C GLN A 20 11.62 -0.68 0.27
N TYR A 21 11.13 -1.09 1.44
CA TYR A 21 10.45 -2.37 1.59
C TYR A 21 9.22 -2.46 0.68
N LEU A 22 8.40 -1.40 0.67
CA LEU A 22 7.22 -1.37 -0.17
C LEU A 22 7.59 -1.48 -1.65
N GLN A 23 8.63 -0.78 -2.07
CA GLN A 23 9.04 -0.76 -3.47
C GLN A 23 9.69 -2.06 -3.90
N GLU A 24 10.45 -2.70 -3.04
CA GLU A 24 11.20 -3.90 -3.39
C GLU A 24 10.44 -5.20 -3.15
N GLU A 25 9.59 -5.23 -2.13
CA GLU A 25 8.91 -6.45 -1.72
C GLU A 25 7.42 -6.44 -2.06
N ILE A 26 6.75 -5.34 -1.79
CA ILE A 26 5.30 -5.29 -1.92
C ILE A 26 4.86 -4.99 -3.35
N LEU A 27 5.45 -3.98 -3.98
CA LEU A 27 5.02 -3.62 -5.33
C LEU A 27 5.29 -4.71 -6.37
N PRO A 28 6.44 -5.41 -6.36
CA PRO A 28 6.61 -6.53 -7.28
C PRO A 28 5.58 -7.64 -7.07
N HIS A 29 5.25 -7.92 -5.80
CA HIS A 29 4.24 -8.93 -5.49
C HIS A 29 2.87 -8.52 -6.01
N LEU A 30 2.51 -7.25 -5.82
CA LEU A 30 1.23 -6.73 -6.30
C LEU A 30 1.13 -6.77 -7.82
N SER A 31 2.21 -6.46 -8.53
CA SER A 31 2.18 -6.45 -9.99
C SER A 31 1.99 -7.82 -10.59
N GLU A 32 2.20 -8.88 -9.84
CA GLU A 32 1.93 -10.24 -10.30
C GLU A 32 0.46 -10.63 -10.18
N ILE A 33 -0.32 -9.84 -9.46
CA ILE A 33 -1.74 -10.15 -9.24
C ILE A 33 -2.56 -9.63 -10.41
N GLU A 34 -3.33 -10.53 -11.01
CA GLU A 34 -4.23 -10.13 -12.10
C GLU A 34 -5.30 -9.19 -11.56
N GLY A 35 -5.48 -8.08 -12.26
CA GLY A 35 -6.44 -7.06 -11.83
C GLY A 35 -5.82 -5.90 -11.08
N PHE A 36 -4.56 -5.99 -10.70
CA PHE A 36 -3.87 -4.87 -10.10
C PHE A 36 -3.57 -3.82 -11.17
N ARG A 37 -3.95 -2.57 -10.92
CA ARG A 37 -3.82 -1.50 -11.90
C ARG A 37 -2.69 -0.53 -11.62
N GLY A 38 -2.33 -0.36 -10.37
CA GLY A 38 -1.27 0.54 -10.01
C GLY A 38 -1.30 0.88 -8.54
N ALA A 39 -0.27 1.58 -8.09
CA ALA A 39 -0.18 2.00 -6.70
C ALA A 39 0.59 3.29 -6.61
N SER A 40 0.32 4.06 -5.57
CA SER A 40 1.10 5.24 -5.25
C SER A 40 1.30 5.33 -3.76
N ILE A 41 2.41 5.94 -3.37
CA ILE A 41 2.75 6.14 -1.99
C ILE A 41 2.90 7.64 -1.77
N ARG A 42 2.16 8.15 -0.82
CA ARG A 42 2.27 9.55 -0.41
C ARG A 42 2.74 9.61 1.02
N LYS A 43 3.53 10.59 1.34
CA LYS A 43 3.98 10.77 2.71
C LYS A 43 3.81 12.21 3.14
N ARG A 44 3.48 12.38 4.41
CA ARG A 44 3.32 13.68 5.02
C ARG A 44 4.10 13.72 6.31
N LYS A 45 4.94 14.73 6.44
CA LYS A 45 5.73 14.87 7.66
C LYS A 45 4.86 15.45 8.76
N LEU A 46 4.78 14.74 9.87
CA LEU A 46 4.12 15.19 11.08
C LEU A 46 5.19 15.61 12.09
N GLN A 47 4.77 16.07 13.25
CA GLN A 47 5.70 16.57 14.26
C GLN A 47 6.68 15.50 14.71
N ASP A 48 6.20 14.32 15.05
CA ASP A 48 7.01 13.24 15.60
C ASP A 48 7.05 11.99 14.73
N SER A 49 6.43 12.03 13.56
CA SER A 49 6.33 10.83 12.73
C SER A 49 6.13 11.23 11.28
N ILE A 50 6.15 10.21 10.43
CA ILE A 50 5.81 10.39 9.01
C ILE A 50 4.59 9.53 8.74
N GLU A 51 3.55 10.15 8.20
CA GLU A 51 2.35 9.45 7.81
C GLU A 51 2.49 9.01 6.35
N PHE A 52 2.22 7.73 6.10
CA PHE A 52 2.19 7.19 4.75
C PHE A 52 0.76 6.90 4.35
N LEU A 53 0.44 7.25 3.11
CA LEU A 53 -0.81 6.87 2.49
C LEU A 53 -0.46 5.99 1.29
N PHE A 54 -0.82 4.73 1.39
CA PHE A 54 -0.62 3.77 0.30
C PHE A 54 -1.94 3.58 -0.42
N ILE A 55 -1.96 3.94 -1.69
CA ILE A 55 -3.15 3.86 -2.52
C ILE A 55 -2.90 2.82 -3.60
N SER A 56 -3.73 1.79 -3.64
CA SER A 56 -3.65 0.78 -4.69
C SER A 56 -4.94 0.76 -5.49
N GLU A 57 -4.81 0.59 -6.80
CA GLU A 57 -5.94 0.59 -7.71
C GLU A 57 -6.12 -0.81 -8.29
N TRP A 58 -7.36 -1.26 -8.33
CA TRP A 58 -7.71 -2.62 -8.69
C TRP A 58 -8.89 -2.65 -9.64
N ALA A 59 -8.90 -3.64 -10.52
CA ALA A 59 -9.99 -3.80 -11.47
C ALA A 59 -11.26 -4.33 -10.80
N SER A 60 -11.13 -5.11 -9.72
CA SER A 60 -12.27 -5.74 -9.05
C SER A 60 -11.95 -6.06 -7.60
N GLU A 61 -13.00 -6.36 -6.83
CA GLU A 61 -12.81 -6.82 -5.45
C GLU A 61 -12.12 -8.17 -5.39
N GLU A 62 -12.33 -9.02 -6.37
CA GLU A 62 -11.67 -10.31 -6.40
C GLU A 62 -10.16 -10.18 -6.47
N ALA A 63 -9.67 -9.20 -7.21
CA ALA A 63 -8.25 -8.93 -7.28
C ALA A 63 -7.70 -8.51 -5.92
N ILE A 64 -8.45 -7.69 -5.19
CA ILE A 64 -8.05 -7.27 -3.84
C ILE A 64 -7.98 -8.48 -2.91
N LYS A 65 -8.94 -9.39 -3.01
CA LYS A 65 -8.99 -10.58 -2.16
C LYS A 65 -7.78 -11.50 -2.38
N GLN A 66 -7.25 -11.53 -3.57
CA GLN A 66 -6.04 -12.32 -3.84
C GLN A 66 -4.84 -11.80 -3.06
N PHE A 67 -4.81 -10.51 -2.79
CA PHE A 67 -3.73 -9.91 -2.02
C PHE A 67 -4.04 -9.90 -0.52
N ALA A 68 -5.22 -9.43 -0.14
CA ALA A 68 -5.59 -9.19 1.25
C ALA A 68 -6.37 -10.33 1.89
N GLY A 69 -6.70 -11.37 1.11
CA GLY A 69 -7.54 -12.44 1.60
C GLY A 69 -9.01 -12.02 1.59
N GLU A 70 -9.83 -12.75 2.32
CA GLU A 70 -11.26 -12.45 2.34
C GLU A 70 -11.61 -11.21 3.15
N ASP A 71 -10.74 -10.82 4.06
CA ASP A 71 -10.97 -9.66 4.92
C ASP A 71 -10.37 -8.41 4.29
N ILE A 72 -11.04 -7.89 3.29
CA ILE A 72 -10.56 -6.71 2.55
C ILE A 72 -10.82 -5.40 3.31
N SER A 73 -11.52 -5.45 4.42
CA SER A 73 -11.74 -4.27 5.23
C SER A 73 -10.57 -3.98 6.16
N THR A 74 -9.65 -4.93 6.31
CA THR A 74 -8.44 -4.74 7.10
C THR A 74 -7.33 -4.17 6.23
N ALA A 75 -6.72 -3.12 6.70
CA ALA A 75 -5.64 -2.47 5.96
C ALA A 75 -4.35 -3.27 5.98
#